data_01c8df4f15ca3e9176c52059a68d7120
#
_entry.id   01c8df4f15ca3e9176c52059a68d7120
#
_cell.length_a   1.000
_cell.length_b   1.000
_cell.length_c   1.000
_cell.angle_alpha   90.00
_cell.angle_beta   90.00
_cell.angle_gamma   90.00
#
_symmetry.space_group_name_H-M   'P 1'
#
loop_
_entity.id
_entity.type
_entity.pdbx_description
1 polymer ?
#
loop_
_entity_poly.entity_id
_entity_poly.type
_entity_poly.pdbx_seq_one_letter_code
_entity_poly.pdbx_strand_id
1 'polypeptide(L)'
;MKAAGRPAPSLREFIALTAVIMALISLSIDNLLPAFVPIQRAFGVANANDMQLIVTVYMLGSGPLQIVYGTLSDVFGRRPTLLVGIAIYAAGALIGCFAPSYPVLLAGRVVQGMGAAAAQVLTVALVRDRYEGREMARVLSLTFMVFIMVPVVAPAIGAALIHLAGWRSVFASMLVMALVVAVWFGLRMPETLKDEHRRPFSLRRIGQGIHATVSHRSTAGYGIAIALMMGCLMTYVSSSQQIFETEVYALGPKFPIAFGSIAGVMGVAFYANSGLVRSFGMHRLSHVCLLLFVLFTLAGCVAALVYGGRPPLLLFAGLLAGIQFLMCLTMPNFNAIAMEPLGAVAGTASAVLGVFTTLGGTAIGIIVGRLFDGTVRPLGYTYLACAICALGAVLWAEKGRLNLSGTR
;
A
#
# COMPACT_ATOMS: atom_id res chain seq x y z
N MET A 1 11.23 -36.25 -12.37
CA MET A 1 12.46 -35.91 -11.64
C MET A 1 12.06 -35.10 -10.41
N LYS A 2 12.05 -35.73 -9.21
CA LYS A 2 11.88 -35.00 -7.93
C LYS A 2 13.10 -34.09 -7.79
N ALA A 3 12.90 -32.78 -7.82
CA ALA A 3 13.97 -31.81 -7.57
C ALA A 3 14.57 -32.11 -6.17
N ALA A 4 15.86 -32.46 -6.14
CA ALA A 4 16.60 -32.64 -4.91
C ALA A 4 16.35 -31.43 -4.02
N GLY A 5 15.90 -31.67 -2.79
CA GLY A 5 15.42 -30.63 -1.88
C GLY A 5 16.51 -29.59 -1.62
N ARG A 6 16.28 -28.37 -2.13
CA ARG A 6 17.13 -27.23 -1.78
C ARG A 6 17.07 -27.04 -0.27
N PRO A 7 18.18 -26.77 0.42
CA PRO A 7 18.16 -26.49 1.84
C PRO A 7 17.30 -25.24 2.08
N ALA A 8 16.33 -25.36 2.99
CA ALA A 8 15.44 -24.26 3.33
C ALA A 8 16.27 -23.10 3.91
N PRO A 9 15.97 -21.83 3.55
CA PRO A 9 16.68 -20.69 4.11
C PRO A 9 16.52 -20.62 5.62
N SER A 10 17.52 -20.10 6.32
CA SER A 10 17.42 -19.82 7.75
C SER A 10 16.28 -18.82 8.03
N LEU A 11 15.80 -18.75 9.28
CA LEU A 11 14.76 -17.80 9.66
C LEU A 11 15.15 -16.34 9.31
N ARG A 12 16.39 -15.96 9.58
CA ARG A 12 16.90 -14.61 9.28
C ARG A 12 16.94 -14.32 7.76
N GLU A 13 17.39 -15.30 6.99
CA GLU A 13 17.42 -15.20 5.52
C GLU A 13 16.01 -15.14 4.93
N PHE A 14 15.07 -15.91 5.46
CA PHE A 14 13.68 -15.91 5.04
C PHE A 14 13.03 -14.55 5.29
N ILE A 15 13.22 -13.98 6.49
CA ILE A 15 12.71 -12.64 6.83
C ILE A 15 13.33 -11.59 5.92
N ALA A 16 14.66 -11.61 5.70
CA ALA A 16 15.32 -10.67 4.81
C ALA A 16 14.76 -10.75 3.39
N LEU A 17 14.56 -11.95 2.87
CA LEU A 17 14.05 -12.19 1.53
C LEU A 17 12.62 -11.69 1.37
N THR A 18 11.72 -12.02 2.30
CA THR A 18 10.33 -11.55 2.28
C THR A 18 10.24 -10.03 2.47
N ALA A 19 11.10 -9.45 3.30
CA ALA A 19 11.19 -8.01 3.52
C ALA A 19 11.65 -7.27 2.26
N VAL A 20 12.66 -7.78 1.55
CA VAL A 20 13.15 -7.18 0.29
C VAL A 20 12.10 -7.31 -0.83
N ILE A 21 11.35 -8.41 -0.89
CA ILE A 21 10.22 -8.55 -1.81
C ILE A 21 9.14 -7.48 -1.53
N MET A 22 8.81 -7.23 -0.27
CA MET A 22 7.88 -6.15 0.10
C MET A 22 8.46 -4.76 -0.19
N ALA A 23 9.75 -4.57 0.00
CA ALA A 23 10.43 -3.32 -0.31
C ALA A 23 10.33 -2.94 -1.80
N LEU A 24 10.32 -3.92 -2.73
CA LEU A 24 10.09 -3.67 -4.16
C LEU A 24 8.80 -2.88 -4.41
N ILE A 25 7.72 -3.20 -3.67
CA ILE A 25 6.41 -2.57 -3.85
C ILE A 25 6.49 -1.10 -3.42
N SER A 26 7.00 -0.84 -2.22
CA SER A 26 7.09 0.51 -1.65
C SER A 26 8.06 1.38 -2.45
N LEU A 27 9.26 0.88 -2.77
CA LEU A 27 10.23 1.60 -3.60
C LEU A 27 9.67 1.99 -4.97
N SER A 28 8.78 1.17 -5.54
CA SER A 28 8.15 1.47 -6.84
C SER A 28 7.31 2.75 -6.83
N ILE A 29 6.87 3.20 -5.67
CA ILE A 29 6.05 4.40 -5.52
C ILE A 29 6.92 5.54 -4.99
N ASP A 30 7.49 5.33 -3.81
CA ASP A 30 8.09 6.41 -3.03
C ASP A 30 9.41 6.93 -3.64
N ASN A 31 10.18 6.04 -4.27
CA ASN A 31 11.44 6.38 -4.95
C ASN A 31 11.23 7.23 -6.21
N LEU A 32 10.02 7.16 -6.79
CA LEU A 32 9.65 7.89 -8.02
C LEU A 32 9.12 9.30 -7.75
N LEU A 33 8.69 9.62 -6.53
CA LEU A 33 8.10 10.93 -6.23
C LEU A 33 9.02 12.10 -6.61
N PRO A 34 10.33 12.11 -6.28
CA PRO A 34 11.23 13.17 -6.71
C PRO A 34 11.47 13.22 -8.22
N ALA A 35 11.14 12.14 -8.97
CA ALA A 35 11.32 12.08 -10.41
C ALA A 35 10.19 12.77 -11.20
N PHE A 36 9.08 13.18 -10.58
CA PHE A 36 7.92 13.75 -11.28
C PHE A 36 8.29 14.99 -12.08
N VAL A 37 8.99 15.94 -11.49
CA VAL A 37 9.40 17.16 -12.18
C VAL A 37 10.38 16.88 -13.35
N PRO A 38 11.45 16.08 -13.15
CA PRO A 38 12.32 15.66 -14.24
C PRO A 38 11.59 14.93 -15.39
N ILE A 39 10.65 14.04 -15.06
CA ILE A 39 9.84 13.29 -16.05
C ILE A 39 8.91 14.24 -16.80
N GLN A 40 8.22 15.14 -16.09
CA GLN A 40 7.35 16.16 -16.69
C GLN A 40 8.09 16.98 -17.74
N ARG A 41 9.29 17.48 -17.38
CA ARG A 41 10.13 18.26 -18.29
C ARG A 41 10.63 17.44 -19.47
N ALA A 42 11.06 16.20 -19.24
CA ALA A 42 11.60 15.33 -20.27
C ALA A 42 10.58 14.98 -21.36
N PHE A 43 9.31 14.85 -21.01
CA PHE A 43 8.23 14.50 -21.94
C PHE A 43 7.34 15.68 -22.32
N GLY A 44 7.59 16.88 -21.82
CA GLY A 44 6.80 18.09 -22.14
C GLY A 44 5.33 17.97 -21.69
N VAL A 45 5.05 17.29 -20.56
CA VAL A 45 3.68 17.13 -20.07
C VAL A 45 3.17 18.45 -19.53
N ALA A 46 2.12 18.98 -20.15
CA ALA A 46 1.62 20.33 -19.86
C ALA A 46 1.01 20.44 -18.45
N ASN A 47 0.27 19.44 -18.03
CA ASN A 47 -0.40 19.45 -16.73
C ASN A 47 0.41 18.66 -15.68
N ALA A 48 0.87 19.34 -14.62
CA ALA A 48 1.61 18.71 -13.52
C ALA A 48 0.79 17.61 -12.81
N ASN A 49 -0.54 17.74 -12.79
CA ASN A 49 -1.42 16.75 -12.17
C ASN A 49 -1.37 15.39 -12.89
N ASP A 50 -1.03 15.38 -14.19
CA ASP A 50 -0.91 14.12 -14.93
C ASP A 50 0.26 13.26 -14.41
N MET A 51 1.25 13.83 -13.71
CA MET A 51 2.33 13.06 -13.10
C MET A 51 1.83 12.04 -12.05
N GLN A 52 0.70 12.34 -11.42
CA GLN A 52 0.08 11.42 -10.47
C GLN A 52 -0.40 10.12 -11.13
N LEU A 53 -0.64 10.13 -12.45
CA LEU A 53 -0.96 8.92 -13.22
C LEU A 53 0.14 7.85 -13.10
N ILE A 54 1.39 8.23 -12.90
CA ILE A 54 2.52 7.31 -12.75
C ILE A 54 2.28 6.35 -11.57
N VAL A 55 1.77 6.84 -10.43
CA VAL A 55 1.42 6.01 -9.27
C VAL A 55 0.09 5.30 -9.49
N THR A 56 -0.88 6.02 -10.02
CA THR A 56 -2.24 5.55 -10.24
C THR A 56 -2.33 4.32 -11.14
N VAL A 57 -1.71 4.37 -12.34
CA VAL A 57 -1.76 3.24 -13.28
C VAL A 57 -1.01 2.02 -12.76
N TYR A 58 0.05 2.22 -11.96
CA TYR A 58 0.73 1.13 -11.26
C TYR A 58 -0.23 0.44 -10.27
N MET A 59 -0.98 1.19 -9.51
CA MET A 59 -1.99 0.65 -8.57
C MET A 59 -3.13 -0.04 -9.30
N LEU A 60 -3.61 0.53 -10.42
CA LEU A 60 -4.64 -0.10 -11.26
C LEU A 60 -4.14 -1.43 -11.85
N GLY A 61 -2.86 -1.50 -12.26
CA GLY A 61 -2.25 -2.75 -12.71
C GLY A 61 -2.15 -3.79 -11.58
N SER A 62 -1.86 -3.36 -10.36
CA SER A 62 -1.69 -4.25 -9.22
C SER A 62 -3.02 -4.79 -8.68
N GLY A 63 -4.04 -3.94 -8.54
CA GLY A 63 -5.28 -4.28 -7.85
C GLY A 63 -5.93 -5.57 -8.32
N PRO A 64 -6.38 -5.69 -9.59
CA PRO A 64 -7.13 -6.85 -10.07
C PRO A 64 -6.34 -8.15 -9.99
N LEU A 65 -5.02 -8.08 -10.19
CA LEU A 65 -4.17 -9.26 -10.26
C LEU A 65 -3.86 -9.90 -8.90
N GLN A 66 -4.17 -9.23 -7.79
CA GLN A 66 -4.03 -9.82 -6.45
C GLN A 66 -4.87 -11.11 -6.32
N ILE A 67 -6.12 -11.11 -6.81
CA ILE A 67 -6.96 -12.33 -6.80
C ILE A 67 -6.39 -13.40 -7.73
N VAL A 68 -5.93 -12.98 -8.91
CA VAL A 68 -5.38 -13.89 -9.92
C VAL A 68 -4.13 -14.60 -9.37
N TYR A 69 -3.17 -13.87 -8.80
CA TYR A 69 -1.95 -14.46 -8.26
C TYR A 69 -2.21 -15.35 -7.05
N GLY A 70 -3.15 -14.98 -6.18
CA GLY A 70 -3.58 -15.85 -5.08
C GLY A 70 -4.01 -17.22 -5.60
N THR A 71 -4.91 -17.22 -6.57
CA THR A 71 -5.45 -18.46 -7.16
C THR A 71 -4.40 -19.22 -7.97
N LEU A 72 -3.63 -18.53 -8.83
CA LEU A 72 -2.57 -19.16 -9.63
C LEU A 72 -1.52 -19.84 -8.75
N SER A 73 -1.18 -19.21 -7.62
CA SER A 73 -0.20 -19.77 -6.71
C SER A 73 -0.68 -21.01 -5.96
N ASP A 74 -1.99 -21.17 -5.79
CA ASP A 74 -2.59 -22.39 -5.23
C ASP A 74 -2.58 -23.56 -6.24
N VAL A 75 -2.54 -23.25 -7.56
CA VAL A 75 -2.50 -24.24 -8.64
C VAL A 75 -1.07 -24.62 -9.01
N PHE A 76 -0.26 -23.63 -9.34
CA PHE A 76 1.08 -23.81 -9.90
C PHE A 76 2.19 -23.87 -8.85
N GLY A 77 1.90 -23.45 -7.63
CA GLY A 77 2.87 -23.30 -6.55
C GLY A 77 3.28 -21.83 -6.31
N ARG A 78 3.77 -21.57 -5.11
CA ARG A 78 4.16 -20.20 -4.68
C ARG A 78 5.39 -19.69 -5.44
N ARG A 79 6.39 -20.58 -5.55
CA ARG A 79 7.69 -20.22 -6.10
C ARG A 79 7.62 -19.84 -7.58
N PRO A 80 7.09 -20.63 -8.51
CA PRO A 80 7.02 -20.28 -9.93
C PRO A 80 6.12 -19.05 -10.15
N THR A 81 5.01 -18.93 -9.44
CA THR A 81 4.09 -17.81 -9.57
C THR A 81 4.73 -16.50 -9.16
N LEU A 82 5.50 -16.47 -8.05
CA LEU A 82 6.21 -15.27 -7.63
C LEU A 82 7.33 -14.89 -8.61
N LEU A 83 8.09 -15.85 -9.11
CA LEU A 83 9.14 -15.59 -10.11
C LEU A 83 8.58 -14.99 -11.40
N VAL A 84 7.44 -15.50 -11.87
CA VAL A 84 6.72 -14.90 -13.02
C VAL A 84 6.28 -13.47 -12.70
N GLY A 85 5.74 -13.22 -11.51
CA GLY A 85 5.37 -11.87 -11.07
C GLY A 85 6.57 -10.92 -11.04
N ILE A 86 7.70 -11.35 -10.49
CA ILE A 86 8.94 -10.54 -10.47
C ILE A 86 9.47 -10.30 -11.89
N ALA A 87 9.37 -11.29 -12.80
CA ALA A 87 9.74 -11.11 -14.20
C ALA A 87 8.87 -10.07 -14.92
N ILE A 88 7.55 -10.10 -14.69
CA ILE A 88 6.61 -9.10 -15.21
C ILE A 88 6.93 -7.71 -14.63
N TYR A 89 7.22 -7.62 -13.32
CA TYR A 89 7.66 -6.38 -12.68
C TYR A 89 8.94 -5.84 -13.33
N ALA A 90 9.94 -6.69 -13.54
CA ALA A 90 11.21 -6.33 -14.17
C ALA A 90 11.01 -5.83 -15.62
N ALA A 91 10.12 -6.50 -16.39
CA ALA A 91 9.76 -6.05 -17.73
C ALA A 91 9.13 -4.65 -17.71
N GLY A 92 8.23 -4.36 -16.76
CA GLY A 92 7.67 -3.02 -16.59
C GLY A 92 8.71 -1.97 -16.22
N ALA A 93 9.65 -2.31 -15.33
CA ALA A 93 10.78 -1.43 -14.99
C ALA A 93 11.70 -1.19 -16.19
N LEU A 94 11.96 -2.21 -16.99
CA LEU A 94 12.75 -2.10 -18.22
C LEU A 94 12.07 -1.16 -19.24
N ILE A 95 10.76 -1.29 -19.44
CA ILE A 95 9.98 -0.36 -20.28
C ILE A 95 10.14 1.08 -19.76
N GLY A 96 10.06 1.28 -18.44
CA GLY A 96 10.26 2.60 -17.82
C GLY A 96 11.65 3.19 -18.05
N CYS A 97 12.71 2.37 -18.01
CA CYS A 97 14.09 2.80 -18.30
C CYS A 97 14.25 3.37 -19.71
N PHE A 98 13.62 2.73 -20.69
CA PHE A 98 13.78 3.05 -22.11
C PHE A 98 12.57 3.76 -22.72
N ALA A 99 11.62 4.21 -21.91
CA ALA A 99 10.40 4.87 -22.40
C ALA A 99 10.74 6.09 -23.31
N PRO A 100 10.30 6.08 -24.59
CA PRO A 100 10.50 7.20 -25.51
C PRO A 100 9.43 8.28 -25.35
N SER A 101 8.29 7.97 -24.70
CA SER A 101 7.17 8.88 -24.49
C SER A 101 6.47 8.62 -23.17
N TYR A 102 5.70 9.61 -22.69
CA TYR A 102 4.94 9.50 -21.44
C TYR A 102 3.90 8.35 -21.46
N PRO A 103 3.11 8.14 -22.53
CA PRO A 103 2.20 6.98 -22.59
C PRO A 103 2.90 5.62 -22.49
N VAL A 104 4.08 5.47 -23.09
CA VAL A 104 4.87 4.23 -22.99
C VAL A 104 5.36 4.02 -21.54
N LEU A 105 5.78 5.10 -20.86
CA LEU A 105 6.14 5.06 -19.47
C LEU A 105 4.96 4.60 -18.61
N LEU A 106 3.75 5.14 -18.85
CA LEU A 106 2.53 4.74 -18.15
C LEU A 106 2.18 3.26 -18.42
N ALA A 107 2.32 2.79 -19.66
CA ALA A 107 2.15 1.37 -19.98
C ALA A 107 3.14 0.48 -19.22
N GLY A 108 4.41 0.89 -19.15
CA GLY A 108 5.44 0.23 -18.32
C GLY A 108 5.05 0.17 -16.84
N ARG A 109 4.44 1.24 -16.31
CA ARG A 109 3.93 1.31 -14.93
C ARG A 109 2.77 0.34 -14.69
N VAL A 110 1.84 0.20 -15.64
CA VAL A 110 0.77 -0.83 -15.56
C VAL A 110 1.40 -2.21 -15.46
N VAL A 111 2.32 -2.56 -16.37
CA VAL A 111 3.00 -3.87 -16.38
C VAL A 111 3.77 -4.09 -15.08
N GLN A 112 4.47 -3.09 -14.57
CA GLN A 112 5.19 -3.16 -13.30
C GLN A 112 4.24 -3.40 -12.12
N GLY A 113 3.07 -2.72 -12.10
CA GLY A 113 2.02 -2.95 -11.12
C GLY A 113 1.46 -4.36 -11.18
N MET A 114 1.23 -4.89 -12.38
CA MET A 114 0.80 -6.28 -12.57
C MET A 114 1.76 -7.27 -11.90
N GLY A 115 3.07 -7.06 -12.05
CA GLY A 115 4.07 -7.91 -11.38
C GLY A 115 4.12 -7.73 -9.87
N ALA A 116 3.94 -6.51 -9.38
CA ALA A 116 3.97 -6.18 -7.94
C ALA A 116 2.85 -6.86 -7.15
N ALA A 117 1.69 -7.11 -7.78
CA ALA A 117 0.58 -7.84 -7.16
C ALA A 117 1.00 -9.23 -6.65
N ALA A 118 1.87 -9.94 -7.39
CA ALA A 118 2.42 -11.22 -6.96
C ALA A 118 3.23 -11.09 -5.67
N ALA A 119 4.11 -10.09 -5.60
CA ALA A 119 4.94 -9.83 -4.42
C ALA A 119 4.07 -9.57 -3.18
N GLN A 120 3.02 -8.77 -3.31
CA GLN A 120 2.13 -8.40 -2.23
C GLN A 120 1.38 -9.61 -1.66
N VAL A 121 0.75 -10.42 -2.53
CA VAL A 121 -0.07 -11.56 -2.10
C VAL A 121 0.78 -12.74 -1.65
N LEU A 122 1.83 -13.06 -2.41
CA LEU A 122 2.58 -14.28 -2.18
C LEU A 122 3.54 -14.18 -0.99
N THR A 123 4.00 -12.99 -0.62
CA THR A 123 4.82 -12.83 0.59
C THR A 123 4.08 -13.29 1.82
N VAL A 124 2.81 -12.89 1.99
CA VAL A 124 1.97 -13.33 3.11
C VAL A 124 1.70 -14.84 3.03
N ALA A 125 1.44 -15.36 1.82
CA ALA A 125 1.22 -16.78 1.61
C ALA A 125 2.45 -17.62 1.97
N LEU A 126 3.66 -17.21 1.55
CA LEU A 126 4.92 -17.87 1.88
C LEU A 126 5.17 -17.95 3.40
N VAL A 127 4.86 -16.87 4.11
CA VAL A 127 5.00 -16.86 5.57
C VAL A 127 4.02 -17.83 6.22
N ARG A 128 2.76 -17.81 5.79
CA ARG A 128 1.69 -18.69 6.29
C ARG A 128 1.97 -20.17 5.99
N ASP A 129 2.54 -20.49 4.82
CA ASP A 129 2.82 -21.87 4.44
C ASP A 129 3.97 -22.49 5.26
N ARG A 130 4.80 -21.63 5.90
CA ARG A 130 6.00 -22.07 6.61
C ARG A 130 5.95 -21.91 8.13
N TYR A 131 5.16 -20.96 8.62
CA TYR A 131 5.08 -20.63 10.05
C TYR A 131 3.63 -20.54 10.49
N GLU A 132 3.39 -20.92 11.75
CA GLU A 132 2.07 -20.91 12.38
C GLU A 132 2.08 -20.10 13.69
N GLY A 133 0.92 -19.67 14.13
CA GLY A 133 0.71 -19.05 15.43
C GLY A 133 1.62 -17.84 15.69
N ARG A 134 2.34 -17.86 16.80
CA ARG A 134 3.20 -16.75 17.27
C ARG A 134 4.40 -16.49 16.36
N GLU A 135 4.98 -17.55 15.78
CA GLU A 135 6.10 -17.39 14.84
C GLU A 135 5.67 -16.73 13.53
N MET A 136 4.53 -17.12 12.99
CA MET A 136 3.94 -16.46 11.81
C MET A 136 3.75 -14.96 12.07
N ALA A 137 3.16 -14.59 13.20
CA ALA A 137 2.95 -13.19 13.58
C ALA A 137 4.28 -12.43 13.70
N ARG A 138 5.31 -13.06 14.28
CA ARG A 138 6.65 -12.47 14.40
C ARG A 138 7.28 -12.21 13.02
N VAL A 139 7.26 -13.21 12.14
CA VAL A 139 7.86 -13.10 10.80
C VAL A 139 7.14 -12.03 9.97
N LEU A 140 5.80 -12.02 9.97
CA LEU A 140 5.02 -10.99 9.29
C LEU A 140 5.32 -9.59 9.83
N SER A 141 5.39 -9.42 11.15
CA SER A 141 5.71 -8.13 11.77
C SER A 141 7.07 -7.61 11.33
N LEU A 142 8.10 -8.46 11.30
CA LEU A 142 9.43 -8.09 10.84
C LEU A 142 9.47 -7.78 9.33
N THR A 143 8.73 -8.53 8.53
CA THR A 143 8.58 -8.28 7.08
C THR A 143 7.90 -6.93 6.82
N PHE A 144 6.78 -6.66 7.49
CA PHE A 144 6.05 -5.40 7.35
C PHE A 144 6.79 -4.20 7.96
N MET A 145 7.61 -4.41 8.99
CA MET A 145 8.45 -3.34 9.54
C MET A 145 9.37 -2.74 8.47
N VAL A 146 9.99 -3.58 7.63
CA VAL A 146 10.81 -3.10 6.52
C VAL A 146 9.96 -2.34 5.50
N PHE A 147 8.78 -2.88 5.13
CA PHE A 147 7.85 -2.20 4.22
C PHE A 147 7.49 -0.79 4.69
N ILE A 148 7.29 -0.60 6.01
CA ILE A 148 6.96 0.69 6.62
C ILE A 148 8.17 1.63 6.67
N MET A 149 9.39 1.08 6.82
CA MET A 149 10.60 1.90 6.88
C MET A 149 11.06 2.39 5.50
N VAL A 150 10.71 1.68 4.43
CA VAL A 150 11.12 2.06 3.05
C VAL A 150 10.64 3.47 2.67
N PRO A 151 9.38 3.89 2.87
CA PRO A 151 8.93 5.24 2.55
C PRO A 151 9.73 6.37 3.24
N VAL A 152 10.35 6.07 4.39
CA VAL A 152 11.20 7.06 5.10
C VAL A 152 12.44 7.40 4.30
N VAL A 153 13.04 6.42 3.64
CA VAL A 153 14.34 6.57 2.95
C VAL A 153 14.21 6.61 1.42
N ALA A 154 13.14 6.05 0.86
CA ALA A 154 12.98 5.90 -0.59
C ALA A 154 13.03 7.22 -1.37
N PRO A 155 12.38 8.32 -0.96
CA PRO A 155 12.48 9.58 -1.69
C PRO A 155 13.91 10.15 -1.68
N ALA A 156 14.67 9.94 -0.60
CA ALA A 156 16.06 10.37 -0.54
C ALA A 156 16.96 9.55 -1.49
N ILE A 157 16.73 8.24 -1.57
CA ILE A 157 17.40 7.36 -2.54
C ILE A 157 17.04 7.80 -3.97
N GLY A 158 15.76 8.04 -4.24
CA GLY A 158 15.28 8.54 -5.53
C GLY A 158 15.95 9.85 -5.94
N ALA A 159 15.96 10.82 -5.04
CA ALA A 159 16.62 12.13 -5.28
C ALA A 159 18.12 11.97 -5.57
N ALA A 160 18.83 11.12 -4.82
CA ALA A 160 20.25 10.84 -5.05
C ALA A 160 20.49 10.19 -6.42
N LEU A 161 19.68 9.19 -6.79
CA LEU A 161 19.77 8.53 -8.10
C LEU A 161 19.52 9.51 -9.25
N ILE A 162 18.53 10.39 -9.12
CA ILE A 162 18.19 11.42 -10.12
C ILE A 162 19.36 12.40 -10.28
N HIS A 163 19.97 12.82 -9.18
CA HIS A 163 21.12 13.72 -9.23
C HIS A 163 22.34 13.09 -9.92
N LEU A 164 22.57 11.79 -9.70
CA LEU A 164 23.75 11.08 -10.24
C LEU A 164 23.58 10.70 -11.72
N ALA A 165 22.40 10.22 -12.13
CA ALA A 165 22.21 9.61 -13.44
C ALA A 165 20.83 9.89 -14.08
N GLY A 166 20.12 10.91 -13.59
CA GLY A 166 18.83 11.32 -14.12
C GLY A 166 17.67 10.40 -13.71
N TRP A 167 16.44 10.77 -14.09
CA TRP A 167 15.22 10.08 -13.63
C TRP A 167 15.10 8.60 -14.08
N ARG A 168 15.73 8.25 -15.21
CA ARG A 168 15.75 6.85 -15.70
C ARG A 168 16.49 5.90 -14.77
N SER A 169 17.45 6.40 -13.99
CA SER A 169 18.18 5.61 -13.00
C SER A 169 17.29 5.05 -11.89
N VAL A 170 16.18 5.70 -11.60
CA VAL A 170 15.17 5.22 -10.64
C VAL A 170 14.56 3.90 -11.14
N PHE A 171 14.16 3.84 -12.42
CA PHE A 171 13.65 2.60 -13.01
C PHE A 171 14.75 1.54 -13.14
N ALA A 172 15.98 1.93 -13.47
CA ALA A 172 17.12 1.02 -13.51
C ALA A 172 17.38 0.40 -12.14
N SER A 173 17.31 1.17 -11.06
CA SER A 173 17.47 0.66 -9.69
C SER A 173 16.39 -0.37 -9.32
N MET A 174 15.14 -0.13 -9.71
CA MET A 174 14.02 -1.06 -9.54
C MET A 174 14.24 -2.35 -10.33
N LEU A 175 14.73 -2.24 -11.57
CA LEU A 175 15.07 -3.40 -12.42
C LEU A 175 16.18 -4.23 -11.77
N VAL A 176 17.28 -3.61 -11.37
CA VAL A 176 18.39 -4.29 -10.70
C VAL A 176 17.93 -4.99 -9.43
N MET A 177 17.14 -4.30 -8.60
CA MET A 177 16.61 -4.90 -7.38
C MET A 177 15.70 -6.10 -7.69
N ALA A 178 14.83 -6.00 -8.71
CA ALA A 178 13.98 -7.11 -9.14
C ALA A 178 14.81 -8.33 -9.60
N LEU A 179 15.87 -8.10 -10.37
CA LEU A 179 16.78 -9.17 -10.81
C LEU A 179 17.51 -9.81 -9.62
N VAL A 180 18.04 -9.01 -8.70
CA VAL A 180 18.66 -9.52 -7.47
C VAL A 180 17.71 -10.38 -6.66
N VAL A 181 16.46 -9.89 -6.47
CA VAL A 181 15.42 -10.64 -5.75
C VAL A 181 15.05 -11.92 -6.50
N ALA A 182 14.89 -11.87 -7.82
CA ALA A 182 14.57 -13.06 -8.63
C ALA A 182 15.65 -14.13 -8.51
N VAL A 183 16.92 -13.74 -8.60
CA VAL A 183 18.07 -14.66 -8.46
C VAL A 183 18.14 -15.21 -7.04
N TRP A 184 18.08 -14.35 -6.02
CA TRP A 184 18.19 -14.78 -4.63
C TRP A 184 17.03 -15.70 -4.25
N PHE A 185 15.79 -15.29 -4.54
CA PHE A 185 14.60 -16.11 -4.31
C PHE A 185 14.64 -17.43 -5.11
N GLY A 186 15.00 -17.34 -6.38
CA GLY A 186 15.11 -18.51 -7.27
C GLY A 186 16.15 -19.53 -6.82
N LEU A 187 17.28 -19.09 -6.23
CA LEU A 187 18.32 -19.99 -5.76
C LEU A 187 18.05 -20.57 -4.37
N ARG A 188 17.47 -19.77 -3.48
CA ARG A 188 17.38 -20.10 -2.05
C ARG A 188 16.01 -20.59 -1.59
N MET A 189 14.91 -20.17 -2.26
CA MET A 189 13.57 -20.54 -1.81
C MET A 189 13.11 -21.85 -2.46
N PRO A 190 12.82 -22.91 -1.67
CA PRO A 190 12.11 -24.10 -2.17
C PRO A 190 10.64 -23.77 -2.41
N GLU A 191 9.91 -24.68 -3.08
CA GLU A 191 8.45 -24.60 -3.11
C GLU A 191 7.89 -24.81 -1.71
N THR A 192 6.98 -23.90 -1.30
CA THR A 192 6.39 -23.96 0.06
C THR A 192 5.00 -24.59 0.07
N LEU A 193 4.32 -24.59 -1.09
CA LEU A 193 3.02 -25.21 -1.20
C LEU A 193 3.17 -26.74 -1.26
N LYS A 194 2.63 -27.43 -0.26
CA LYS A 194 2.58 -28.89 -0.24
C LYS A 194 1.60 -29.39 -1.28
N ASP A 195 1.91 -30.53 -1.92
CA ASP A 195 1.08 -31.11 -3.00
C ASP A 195 -0.35 -31.40 -2.51
N GLU A 196 -0.54 -31.79 -1.26
CA GLU A 196 -1.86 -31.99 -0.63
C GLU A 196 -2.71 -30.71 -0.51
N HIS A 197 -2.09 -29.54 -0.50
CA HIS A 197 -2.75 -28.25 -0.42
C HIS A 197 -2.96 -27.60 -1.80
N ARG A 198 -2.50 -28.21 -2.89
CA ARG A 198 -2.76 -27.73 -4.24
C ARG A 198 -4.25 -27.82 -4.55
N ARG A 199 -4.78 -26.73 -5.07
CA ARG A 199 -6.21 -26.62 -5.38
C ARG A 199 -6.42 -26.28 -6.83
N PRO A 200 -7.38 -26.93 -7.52
CA PRO A 200 -7.69 -26.57 -8.90
C PRO A 200 -8.24 -25.14 -8.99
N PHE A 201 -7.95 -24.48 -10.10
CA PHE A 201 -8.52 -23.16 -10.39
C PHE A 201 -10.06 -23.25 -10.42
N SER A 202 -10.71 -22.35 -9.71
CA SER A 202 -12.18 -22.37 -9.61
C SER A 202 -12.75 -20.95 -9.53
N LEU A 203 -13.34 -20.48 -10.63
CA LEU A 203 -14.08 -19.23 -10.68
C LEU A 203 -15.25 -19.21 -9.69
N ARG A 204 -15.87 -20.41 -9.44
CA ARG A 204 -16.95 -20.54 -8.46
C ARG A 204 -16.49 -20.17 -7.05
N ARG A 205 -15.26 -20.55 -6.64
CA ARG A 205 -14.70 -20.19 -5.33
C ARG A 205 -14.40 -18.70 -5.22
N ILE A 206 -13.90 -18.10 -6.29
CA ILE A 206 -13.68 -16.65 -6.37
C ILE A 206 -15.03 -15.95 -6.20
N GLY A 207 -16.06 -16.38 -6.94
CA GLY A 207 -17.42 -15.84 -6.81
C GLY A 207 -18.01 -15.99 -5.40
N GLN A 208 -17.81 -17.16 -4.77
CA GLN A 208 -18.20 -17.38 -3.37
C GLN A 208 -17.48 -16.45 -2.39
N GLY A 209 -16.17 -16.24 -2.59
CA GLY A 209 -15.38 -15.30 -1.77
C GLY A 209 -15.86 -13.85 -1.94
N ILE A 210 -16.14 -13.42 -3.18
CA ILE A 210 -16.70 -12.09 -3.45
C ILE A 210 -18.08 -11.96 -2.78
N HIS A 211 -18.96 -12.95 -2.98
CA HIS A 211 -20.29 -12.94 -2.38
C HIS A 211 -20.22 -12.88 -0.85
N ALA A 212 -19.40 -13.71 -0.22
CA ALA A 212 -19.23 -13.70 1.23
C ALA A 212 -18.70 -12.36 1.75
N THR A 213 -17.74 -11.74 1.05
CA THR A 213 -17.18 -10.44 1.43
C THR A 213 -18.21 -9.31 1.36
N VAL A 214 -19.03 -9.28 0.29
CA VAL A 214 -20.02 -8.22 0.07
C VAL A 214 -21.29 -8.43 0.90
N SER A 215 -21.70 -9.70 1.09
CA SER A 215 -22.95 -10.03 1.78
C SER A 215 -22.85 -9.92 3.30
N HIS A 216 -21.63 -10.08 3.86
CA HIS A 216 -21.46 -9.98 5.31
C HIS A 216 -21.32 -8.52 5.73
N ARG A 217 -22.30 -8.01 6.48
CA ARG A 217 -22.41 -6.60 6.87
C ARG A 217 -21.16 -6.02 7.53
N SER A 218 -20.56 -6.76 8.48
CA SER A 218 -19.34 -6.33 9.15
C SER A 218 -18.18 -6.23 8.15
N THR A 219 -17.94 -7.27 7.35
CA THR A 219 -16.89 -7.29 6.32
C THR A 219 -17.03 -6.17 5.32
N ALA A 220 -18.23 -5.95 4.80
CA ALA A 220 -18.52 -4.90 3.82
C ALA A 220 -18.29 -3.50 4.42
N GLY A 221 -18.81 -3.23 5.62
CA GLY A 221 -18.67 -1.92 6.25
C GLY A 221 -17.24 -1.56 6.62
N TYR A 222 -16.51 -2.49 7.25
CA TYR A 222 -15.09 -2.26 7.54
C TYR A 222 -14.24 -2.24 6.27
N GLY A 223 -14.58 -3.03 5.25
CA GLY A 223 -13.93 -3.01 3.94
C GLY A 223 -14.07 -1.65 3.25
N ILE A 224 -15.28 -1.06 3.27
CA ILE A 224 -15.52 0.30 2.76
C ILE A 224 -14.68 1.32 3.54
N ALA A 225 -14.66 1.23 4.87
CA ALA A 225 -13.87 2.15 5.69
C ALA A 225 -12.36 2.07 5.37
N ILE A 226 -11.81 0.85 5.20
CA ILE A 226 -10.41 0.66 4.81
C ILE A 226 -10.15 1.25 3.40
N ALA A 227 -11.05 1.02 2.44
CA ALA A 227 -10.91 1.56 1.09
C ALA A 227 -10.90 3.10 1.08
N LEU A 228 -11.75 3.75 1.88
CA LEU A 228 -11.78 5.20 2.05
C LEU A 228 -10.49 5.73 2.70
N MET A 229 -10.00 5.07 3.74
CA MET A 229 -8.72 5.42 4.39
C MET A 229 -7.54 5.21 3.43
N MET A 230 -7.55 4.13 2.64
CA MET A 230 -6.55 3.90 1.59
C MET A 230 -6.63 5.02 0.53
N GLY A 231 -7.82 5.54 0.24
CA GLY A 231 -8.01 6.71 -0.62
C GLY A 231 -7.33 7.96 -0.08
N CYS A 232 -7.43 8.21 1.22
CA CYS A 232 -6.70 9.30 1.88
C CYS A 232 -5.18 9.12 1.73
N LEU A 233 -4.67 7.90 1.96
CA LEU A 233 -3.25 7.60 1.80
C LEU A 233 -2.78 7.81 0.36
N MET A 234 -3.52 7.30 -0.62
CA MET A 234 -3.17 7.44 -2.04
C MET A 234 -3.22 8.91 -2.48
N THR A 235 -4.19 9.68 -2.01
CA THR A 235 -4.25 11.12 -2.25
C THR A 235 -3.02 11.84 -1.68
N TYR A 236 -2.62 11.51 -0.44
CA TYR A 236 -1.39 12.06 0.17
C TYR A 236 -0.16 11.71 -0.66
N VAL A 237 0.07 10.43 -0.92
CA VAL A 237 1.26 9.96 -1.64
C VAL A 237 1.34 10.63 -3.00
N SER A 238 0.25 10.63 -3.77
CA SER A 238 0.21 11.18 -5.13
C SER A 238 0.41 12.69 -5.17
N SER A 239 -0.12 13.43 -4.18
CA SER A 239 -0.04 14.90 -4.15
C SER A 239 1.12 15.43 -3.31
N SER A 240 1.84 14.58 -2.59
CA SER A 240 2.90 14.98 -1.64
C SER A 240 3.98 15.82 -2.30
N GLN A 241 4.38 15.45 -3.51
CA GLN A 241 5.39 16.15 -4.28
C GLN A 241 4.93 17.58 -4.62
N GLN A 242 3.71 17.77 -5.13
CA GLN A 242 3.16 19.10 -5.44
C GLN A 242 2.97 19.93 -4.17
N ILE A 243 2.51 19.33 -3.08
CA ILE A 243 2.27 20.03 -1.82
C ILE A 243 3.60 20.48 -1.18
N PHE A 244 4.54 19.56 -1.00
CA PHE A 244 5.75 19.86 -0.24
C PHE A 244 6.89 20.40 -1.10
N GLU A 245 7.12 19.84 -2.30
CA GLU A 245 8.32 20.15 -3.10
C GLU A 245 8.14 21.41 -3.95
N THR A 246 7.02 21.54 -4.69
CA THR A 246 6.93 22.50 -5.79
C THR A 246 5.96 23.64 -5.59
N GLU A 247 4.67 23.39 -5.21
CA GLU A 247 3.62 24.40 -5.40
C GLU A 247 3.16 25.09 -4.11
N VAL A 248 2.89 24.33 -3.04
CA VAL A 248 2.32 24.93 -1.82
C VAL A 248 3.42 25.43 -0.89
N TYR A 249 4.38 24.58 -0.54
CA TYR A 249 5.46 24.92 0.42
C TYR A 249 6.82 25.12 -0.24
N ALA A 250 7.00 24.68 -1.47
CA ALA A 250 8.21 24.87 -2.29
C ALA A 250 9.51 24.49 -1.53
N LEU A 251 9.51 23.37 -0.81
CA LEU A 251 10.66 22.91 -0.01
C LEU A 251 11.84 22.44 -0.88
N GLY A 252 11.59 22.16 -2.18
CA GLY A 252 12.61 21.69 -3.10
C GLY A 252 13.38 20.46 -2.56
N PRO A 253 14.72 20.52 -2.47
CA PRO A 253 15.54 19.39 -2.03
C PRO A 253 15.24 18.89 -0.60
N LYS A 254 14.50 19.64 0.21
CA LYS A 254 14.09 19.24 1.55
C LYS A 254 12.82 18.36 1.57
N PHE A 255 12.19 18.16 0.40
CA PHE A 255 11.00 17.29 0.28
C PHE A 255 11.18 15.90 0.93
N PRO A 256 12.30 15.17 0.70
CA PRO A 256 12.49 13.86 1.32
C PRO A 256 12.45 13.88 2.86
N ILE A 257 12.87 14.97 3.48
CA ILE A 257 12.84 15.12 4.95
C ILE A 257 11.39 15.26 5.41
N ALA A 258 10.59 16.11 4.74
CA ALA A 258 9.19 16.31 5.10
C ALA A 258 8.37 15.04 4.90
N PHE A 259 8.52 14.36 3.77
CA PHE A 259 7.84 13.11 3.48
C PHE A 259 8.28 11.99 4.44
N GLY A 260 9.59 11.83 4.63
CA GLY A 260 10.17 10.82 5.51
C GLY A 260 9.79 11.00 6.98
N SER A 261 9.65 12.24 7.47
CA SER A 261 9.21 12.50 8.84
C SER A 261 7.76 12.05 9.08
N ILE A 262 6.85 12.28 8.12
CA ILE A 262 5.48 11.79 8.20
C ILE A 262 5.45 10.26 8.13
N ALA A 263 6.23 9.65 7.23
CA ALA A 263 6.36 8.20 7.15
C ALA A 263 6.93 7.60 8.45
N GLY A 264 7.88 8.28 9.10
CA GLY A 264 8.39 7.90 10.42
C GLY A 264 7.29 7.88 11.49
N VAL A 265 6.42 8.88 11.52
CA VAL A 265 5.25 8.92 12.43
C VAL A 265 4.30 7.74 12.15
N MET A 266 4.08 7.37 10.88
CA MET A 266 3.30 6.17 10.51
C MET A 266 3.94 4.90 11.06
N GLY A 267 5.27 4.77 10.97
CA GLY A 267 6.02 3.65 11.56
C GLY A 267 5.85 3.55 13.07
N VAL A 268 5.93 4.68 13.78
CA VAL A 268 5.68 4.74 15.23
C VAL A 268 4.25 4.30 15.55
N ALA A 269 3.25 4.69 14.73
CA ALA A 269 1.86 4.29 14.92
C ALA A 269 1.68 2.76 14.81
N PHE A 270 2.27 2.12 13.81
CA PHE A 270 2.21 0.65 13.67
C PHE A 270 2.85 -0.07 14.86
N TYR A 271 3.99 0.45 15.36
CA TYR A 271 4.62 -0.10 16.56
C TYR A 271 3.71 0.07 17.79
N ALA A 272 3.18 1.27 18.01
CA ALA A 272 2.28 1.57 19.12
C ALA A 272 1.00 0.72 19.06
N ASN A 273 0.44 0.46 17.86
CA ASN A 273 -0.74 -0.37 17.69
C ASN A 273 -0.57 -1.76 18.33
N SER A 274 0.61 -2.37 18.20
CA SER A 274 0.88 -3.70 18.73
C SER A 274 0.75 -3.79 20.27
N GLY A 275 1.07 -2.72 20.98
CA GLY A 275 0.90 -2.60 22.43
C GLY A 275 -0.53 -2.19 22.82
N LEU A 276 -1.06 -1.17 22.15
CA LEU A 276 -2.37 -0.60 22.45
C LEU A 276 -3.52 -1.59 22.24
N VAL A 277 -3.46 -2.41 21.19
CA VAL A 277 -4.47 -3.46 20.94
C VAL A 277 -4.56 -4.47 22.07
N ARG A 278 -3.44 -4.82 22.71
CA ARG A 278 -3.43 -5.74 23.84
C ARG A 278 -4.13 -5.16 25.07
N SER A 279 -4.01 -3.84 25.26
CA SER A 279 -4.57 -3.15 26.44
C SER A 279 -6.03 -2.75 26.25
N PHE A 280 -6.40 -2.31 25.04
CA PHE A 280 -7.73 -1.71 24.79
C PHE A 280 -8.65 -2.59 23.94
N GLY A 281 -8.12 -3.64 23.28
CA GLY A 281 -8.84 -4.46 22.31
C GLY A 281 -9.02 -3.78 20.95
N MET A 282 -9.25 -4.60 19.90
CA MET A 282 -9.32 -4.11 18.50
C MET A 282 -10.46 -3.14 18.27
N HIS A 283 -11.69 -3.49 18.71
CA HIS A 283 -12.89 -2.68 18.46
C HIS A 283 -12.81 -1.31 19.13
N ARG A 284 -12.48 -1.28 20.43
CA ARG A 284 -12.40 -0.03 21.18
C ARG A 284 -11.34 0.90 20.63
N LEU A 285 -10.12 0.37 20.41
CA LEU A 285 -9.01 1.16 19.89
C LEU A 285 -9.36 1.77 18.53
N SER A 286 -9.85 0.95 17.59
CA SER A 286 -10.15 1.42 16.24
C SER A 286 -11.34 2.39 16.19
N HIS A 287 -12.37 2.21 17.02
CA HIS A 287 -13.50 3.14 17.05
C HIS A 287 -13.11 4.50 17.64
N VAL A 288 -12.33 4.52 18.72
CA VAL A 288 -11.80 5.77 19.28
C VAL A 288 -10.88 6.47 18.27
N CYS A 289 -9.95 5.72 17.65
CA CYS A 289 -9.08 6.29 16.63
C CYS A 289 -9.85 6.81 15.42
N LEU A 290 -10.94 6.16 15.00
CA LEU A 290 -11.80 6.63 13.91
C LEU A 290 -12.47 7.97 14.26
N LEU A 291 -13.00 8.13 15.49
CA LEU A 291 -13.58 9.40 15.93
C LEU A 291 -12.53 10.51 15.97
N LEU A 292 -11.34 10.23 16.50
CA LEU A 292 -10.23 11.17 16.48
C LEU A 292 -9.78 11.49 15.05
N PHE A 293 -9.78 10.50 14.15
CA PHE A 293 -9.47 10.70 12.73
C PHE A 293 -10.45 11.68 12.08
N VAL A 294 -11.76 11.57 12.35
CA VAL A 294 -12.76 12.54 11.89
C VAL A 294 -12.47 13.94 12.46
N LEU A 295 -12.14 14.03 13.75
CA LEU A 295 -11.82 15.32 14.38
C LEU A 295 -10.56 15.98 13.77
N PHE A 296 -9.49 15.21 13.57
CA PHE A 296 -8.25 15.73 12.98
C PHE A 296 -8.44 16.11 11.50
N THR A 297 -9.23 15.35 10.72
CA THR A 297 -9.55 15.71 9.34
C THR A 297 -10.43 16.94 9.25
N LEU A 298 -11.36 17.12 10.19
CA LEU A 298 -12.15 18.35 10.33
C LEU A 298 -11.23 19.54 10.65
N ALA A 299 -10.33 19.40 11.62
CA ALA A 299 -9.36 20.45 11.97
C ALA A 299 -8.46 20.81 10.78
N GLY A 300 -8.01 19.82 10.00
CA GLY A 300 -7.23 20.02 8.77
C GLY A 300 -8.02 20.75 7.69
N CYS A 301 -9.30 20.40 7.51
CA CYS A 301 -10.21 21.09 6.59
C CYS A 301 -10.45 22.55 7.00
N VAL A 302 -10.72 22.81 8.28
CA VAL A 302 -10.89 24.16 8.82
C VAL A 302 -9.59 24.97 8.66
N ALA A 303 -8.44 24.41 8.95
CA ALA A 303 -7.17 25.08 8.74
C ALA A 303 -6.97 25.45 7.26
N ALA A 304 -7.26 24.52 6.33
CA ALA A 304 -7.18 24.80 4.90
C ALA A 304 -8.12 25.96 4.47
N LEU A 305 -9.29 26.07 5.07
CA LEU A 305 -10.24 27.15 4.79
C LEU A 305 -9.76 28.49 5.37
N VAL A 306 -9.40 28.51 6.66
CA VAL A 306 -9.00 29.74 7.38
C VAL A 306 -7.76 30.36 6.75
N TYR A 307 -6.79 29.56 6.36
CA TYR A 307 -5.54 30.04 5.74
C TYR A 307 -5.58 30.12 4.22
N GLY A 308 -6.77 30.13 3.60
CA GLY A 308 -6.88 30.30 2.16
C GLY A 308 -6.27 29.16 1.33
N GLY A 309 -6.13 27.97 1.91
CA GLY A 309 -5.53 26.81 1.26
C GLY A 309 -4.02 26.65 1.46
N ARG A 310 -3.38 27.55 2.21
CA ARG A 310 -1.94 27.52 2.49
C ARG A 310 -1.66 27.73 4.00
N PRO A 311 -2.09 26.79 4.87
CA PRO A 311 -1.79 26.89 6.30
C PRO A 311 -0.26 26.87 6.56
N PRO A 312 0.22 27.39 7.70
CA PRO A 312 1.63 27.28 8.06
C PRO A 312 2.13 25.84 8.00
N LEU A 313 3.34 25.61 7.45
CA LEU A 313 3.90 24.28 7.23
C LEU A 313 3.84 23.38 8.47
N LEU A 314 4.22 23.88 9.64
CA LEU A 314 4.23 23.09 10.87
C LEU A 314 2.81 22.69 11.31
N LEU A 315 1.83 23.58 11.15
CA LEU A 315 0.43 23.27 11.44
C LEU A 315 -0.09 22.18 10.50
N PHE A 316 0.15 22.34 9.21
CA PHE A 316 -0.27 21.35 8.22
C PHE A 316 0.40 19.99 8.43
N ALA A 317 1.73 20.00 8.57
CA ALA A 317 2.50 18.77 8.79
C ALA A 317 2.11 18.06 10.09
N GLY A 318 1.85 18.82 11.18
CA GLY A 318 1.40 18.26 12.45
C GLY A 318 0.01 17.63 12.35
N LEU A 319 -0.95 18.31 11.71
CA LEU A 319 -2.30 17.76 11.49
C LEU A 319 -2.24 16.52 10.59
N LEU A 320 -1.49 16.59 9.50
CA LEU A 320 -1.34 15.47 8.57
C LEU A 320 -0.66 14.27 9.24
N ALA A 321 0.40 14.50 10.02
CA ALA A 321 1.05 13.45 10.79
C ALA A 321 0.10 12.80 11.81
N GLY A 322 -0.73 13.60 12.50
CA GLY A 322 -1.77 13.07 13.40
C GLY A 322 -2.83 12.25 12.67
N ILE A 323 -3.29 12.70 11.50
CA ILE A 323 -4.22 11.99 10.63
C ILE A 323 -3.63 10.63 10.20
N GLN A 324 -2.39 10.63 9.71
CA GLN A 324 -1.70 9.42 9.27
C GLN A 324 -1.42 8.46 10.44
N PHE A 325 -1.07 8.98 11.61
CA PHE A 325 -0.90 8.19 12.83
C PHE A 325 -2.17 7.44 13.20
N LEU A 326 -3.30 8.15 13.28
CA LEU A 326 -4.60 7.56 13.61
C LEU A 326 -5.06 6.53 12.56
N MET A 327 -4.82 6.81 11.30
CA MET A 327 -5.11 5.87 10.20
C MET A 327 -4.31 4.58 10.34
N CYS A 328 -3.01 4.66 10.64
CA CYS A 328 -2.15 3.50 10.84
C CYS A 328 -2.50 2.68 12.09
N LEU A 329 -3.08 3.30 13.12
CA LEU A 329 -3.66 2.59 14.26
C LEU A 329 -4.96 1.87 13.89
N THR A 330 -5.75 2.43 12.97
CA THR A 330 -7.11 1.96 12.68
C THR A 330 -7.14 0.85 11.62
N MET A 331 -6.41 1.02 10.50
CA MET A 331 -6.49 0.11 9.35
C MET A 331 -6.19 -1.37 9.65
N PRO A 332 -5.13 -1.72 10.40
CA PRO A 332 -4.85 -3.13 10.71
C PRO A 332 -5.97 -3.77 11.53
N ASN A 333 -6.56 -3.02 12.46
CA ASN A 333 -7.65 -3.51 13.30
C ASN A 333 -8.93 -3.68 12.50
N PHE A 334 -9.26 -2.74 11.62
CA PHE A 334 -10.39 -2.87 10.70
C PHE A 334 -10.25 -4.08 9.79
N ASN A 335 -9.03 -4.35 9.30
CA ASN A 335 -8.77 -5.54 8.49
C ASN A 335 -9.01 -6.83 9.29
N ALA A 336 -8.55 -6.89 10.54
CA ALA A 336 -8.77 -8.03 11.42
C ALA A 336 -10.28 -8.25 11.69
N ILE A 337 -11.01 -7.18 12.06
CA ILE A 337 -12.45 -7.23 12.32
C ILE A 337 -13.24 -7.64 11.06
N ALA A 338 -12.88 -7.10 9.89
CA ALA A 338 -13.52 -7.46 8.62
C ALA A 338 -13.36 -8.94 8.27
N MET A 339 -12.27 -9.57 8.71
CA MET A 339 -11.96 -10.97 8.42
C MET A 339 -12.50 -11.96 9.46
N GLU A 340 -12.87 -11.51 10.65
CA GLU A 340 -13.40 -12.38 11.72
C GLU A 340 -14.52 -13.34 11.26
N PRO A 341 -15.57 -12.89 10.54
CA PRO A 341 -16.69 -13.75 10.15
C PRO A 341 -16.36 -14.69 8.97
N LEU A 342 -15.20 -14.57 8.33
CA LEU A 342 -14.88 -15.22 7.06
C LEU A 342 -13.92 -16.41 7.18
N GLY A 343 -13.74 -17.00 8.38
CA GLY A 343 -12.74 -18.02 8.66
C GLY A 343 -12.64 -19.14 7.61
N ALA A 344 -13.78 -19.69 7.15
CA ALA A 344 -13.83 -20.78 6.17
C ALA A 344 -13.33 -20.38 4.76
N VAL A 345 -13.44 -19.10 4.38
CA VAL A 345 -13.08 -18.55 3.06
C VAL A 345 -12.01 -17.45 3.16
N ALA A 346 -11.31 -17.37 4.29
CA ALA A 346 -10.43 -16.28 4.65
C ALA A 346 -9.39 -15.92 3.56
N GLY A 347 -8.82 -16.91 2.87
CA GLY A 347 -7.82 -16.65 1.83
C GLY A 347 -8.40 -15.89 0.62
N THR A 348 -9.55 -16.34 0.09
CA THR A 348 -10.22 -15.68 -1.04
C THR A 348 -10.81 -14.34 -0.62
N ALA A 349 -11.42 -14.27 0.56
CA ALA A 349 -12.00 -13.04 1.09
C ALA A 349 -10.94 -11.94 1.34
N SER A 350 -9.77 -12.31 1.87
CA SER A 350 -8.64 -11.39 2.05
C SER A 350 -8.15 -10.83 0.71
N ALA A 351 -8.06 -11.65 -0.33
CA ALA A 351 -7.68 -11.19 -1.67
C ALA A 351 -8.74 -10.23 -2.25
N VAL A 352 -10.03 -10.56 -2.11
CA VAL A 352 -11.14 -9.70 -2.55
C VAL A 352 -11.13 -8.36 -1.81
N LEU A 353 -10.96 -8.39 -0.48
CA LEU A 353 -10.86 -7.18 0.33
C LEU A 353 -9.65 -6.34 -0.09
N GLY A 354 -8.50 -6.97 -0.34
CA GLY A 354 -7.29 -6.30 -0.83
C GLY A 354 -7.50 -5.60 -2.17
N VAL A 355 -8.15 -6.26 -3.14
CA VAL A 355 -8.52 -5.64 -4.44
C VAL A 355 -9.45 -4.46 -4.23
N PHE A 356 -10.51 -4.67 -3.46
CA PHE A 356 -11.52 -3.63 -3.20
C PHE A 356 -10.89 -2.39 -2.55
N THR A 357 -10.03 -2.58 -1.56
CA THR A 357 -9.33 -1.49 -0.87
C THR A 357 -8.32 -0.79 -1.78
N THR A 358 -7.57 -1.55 -2.58
CA THR A 358 -6.59 -0.99 -3.51
C THR A 358 -7.26 -0.21 -4.63
N LEU A 359 -8.26 -0.79 -5.30
CA LEU A 359 -8.96 -0.11 -6.40
C LEU A 359 -9.80 1.07 -5.91
N GLY A 360 -10.53 0.90 -4.80
CA GLY A 360 -11.31 1.98 -4.19
C GLY A 360 -10.43 3.15 -3.75
N GLY A 361 -9.33 2.85 -3.07
CA GLY A 361 -8.35 3.86 -2.66
C GLY A 361 -7.70 4.57 -3.85
N THR A 362 -7.34 3.81 -4.89
CA THR A 362 -6.75 4.37 -6.12
C THR A 362 -7.73 5.27 -6.86
N ALA A 363 -9.01 4.87 -6.96
CA ALA A 363 -10.04 5.68 -7.62
C ALA A 363 -10.20 7.05 -6.94
N ILE A 364 -10.21 7.09 -5.60
CA ILE A 364 -10.24 8.33 -4.83
C ILE A 364 -9.00 9.17 -5.11
N GLY A 365 -7.80 8.56 -5.07
CA GLY A 365 -6.55 9.24 -5.37
C GLY A 365 -6.51 9.87 -6.77
N ILE A 366 -7.07 9.19 -7.79
CA ILE A 366 -7.19 9.72 -9.16
C ILE A 366 -8.08 10.97 -9.19
N ILE A 367 -9.28 10.86 -8.62
CA ILE A 367 -10.26 11.95 -8.66
C ILE A 367 -9.66 13.19 -8.00
N VAL A 368 -9.08 13.03 -6.83
CA VAL A 368 -8.56 14.16 -6.04
C VAL A 368 -7.28 14.72 -6.63
N GLY A 369 -6.42 13.86 -7.16
CA GLY A 369 -5.21 14.30 -7.82
C GLY A 369 -5.47 15.22 -9.01
N ARG A 370 -6.53 14.95 -9.77
CA ARG A 370 -6.98 15.83 -10.87
C ARG A 370 -7.59 17.14 -10.40
N LEU A 371 -8.11 17.18 -9.17
CA LEU A 371 -8.71 18.37 -8.57
C LEU A 371 -7.70 19.26 -7.84
N PHE A 372 -6.41 18.91 -7.86
CA PHE A 372 -5.38 19.70 -7.21
C PHE A 372 -5.28 21.09 -7.85
N ASP A 373 -5.43 22.11 -7.02
CA ASP A 373 -5.57 23.52 -7.40
C ASP A 373 -4.42 24.42 -6.91
N GLY A 374 -3.27 23.83 -6.55
CA GLY A 374 -2.15 24.55 -5.94
C GLY A 374 -2.35 24.89 -4.46
N THR A 375 -3.33 24.26 -3.82
CA THR A 375 -3.63 24.42 -2.40
C THR A 375 -3.81 23.06 -1.70
N VAL A 376 -3.86 23.06 -0.35
CA VAL A 376 -4.18 21.83 0.40
C VAL A 376 -5.69 21.60 0.58
N ARG A 377 -6.56 22.44 0.01
CA ARG A 377 -8.02 22.32 0.13
C ARG A 377 -8.56 20.99 -0.43
N PRO A 378 -8.20 20.56 -1.65
CA PRO A 378 -8.70 19.30 -2.19
C PRO A 378 -8.36 18.10 -1.29
N LEU A 379 -7.15 18.08 -0.73
CA LEU A 379 -6.74 17.05 0.24
C LEU A 379 -7.62 17.11 1.51
N GLY A 380 -7.81 18.31 2.08
CA GLY A 380 -8.60 18.51 3.29
C GLY A 380 -10.06 18.08 3.14
N TYR A 381 -10.70 18.47 2.03
CA TYR A 381 -12.09 18.08 1.72
C TYR A 381 -12.23 16.57 1.55
N THR A 382 -11.29 15.96 0.83
CA THR A 382 -11.31 14.50 0.62
C THR A 382 -11.14 13.75 1.92
N TYR A 383 -10.20 14.17 2.75
CA TYR A 383 -9.95 13.52 4.03
C TYR A 383 -11.19 13.58 4.93
N LEU A 384 -11.82 14.74 5.03
CA LEU A 384 -13.04 14.92 5.82
C LEU A 384 -14.19 14.08 5.24
N ALA A 385 -14.41 14.11 3.93
CA ALA A 385 -15.46 13.33 3.28
C ALA A 385 -15.24 11.82 3.49
N CYS A 386 -14.03 11.32 3.26
CA CYS A 386 -13.69 9.92 3.50
C CYS A 386 -13.84 9.54 4.97
N ALA A 387 -13.46 10.41 5.91
CA ALA A 387 -13.59 10.15 7.35
C ALA A 387 -15.05 10.02 7.78
N ILE A 388 -15.91 10.92 7.31
CA ILE A 388 -17.36 10.88 7.59
C ILE A 388 -17.99 9.63 6.97
N CYS A 389 -17.67 9.32 5.71
CA CYS A 389 -18.18 8.12 5.05
C CYS A 389 -17.67 6.84 5.72
N ALA A 390 -16.40 6.80 6.16
CA ALA A 390 -15.84 5.67 6.90
C ALA A 390 -16.56 5.48 8.25
N LEU A 391 -16.82 6.58 8.99
CA LEU A 391 -17.60 6.53 10.21
C LEU A 391 -19.01 6.00 9.94
N GLY A 392 -19.69 6.48 8.89
CA GLY A 392 -21.00 5.99 8.47
C GLY A 392 -20.99 4.49 8.14
N ALA A 393 -19.96 4.02 7.42
CA ALA A 393 -19.82 2.60 7.07
C ALA A 393 -19.58 1.71 8.31
N VAL A 394 -18.77 2.17 9.26
CA VAL A 394 -18.55 1.44 10.53
C VAL A 394 -19.81 1.47 11.41
N LEU A 395 -20.51 2.61 11.53
CA LEU A 395 -21.80 2.68 12.23
C LEU A 395 -22.82 1.75 11.60
N TRP A 396 -22.89 1.69 10.29
CA TRP A 396 -23.72 0.71 9.60
C TRP A 396 -23.32 -0.71 9.96
N ALA A 397 -22.03 -1.08 9.91
CA ALA A 397 -21.52 -2.40 10.29
C ALA A 397 -21.92 -2.77 11.73
N GLU A 398 -21.78 -1.88 12.67
CA GLU A 398 -21.99 -2.07 14.11
C GLU A 398 -23.44 -1.78 14.57
N LYS A 399 -24.41 -1.66 13.64
CA LYS A 399 -25.82 -1.38 13.94
C LYS A 399 -26.04 -0.12 14.78
N GLY A 400 -25.25 0.93 14.50
CA GLY A 400 -25.32 2.21 15.18
C GLY A 400 -24.64 2.27 16.56
N ARG A 401 -23.92 1.24 16.98
CA ARG A 401 -23.27 1.16 18.31
C ARG A 401 -21.77 1.04 18.18
N LEU A 402 -21.03 2.11 18.48
CA LEU A 402 -19.59 2.04 18.60
C LEU A 402 -19.19 1.44 19.95
N ASN A 403 -18.27 0.51 19.97
CA ASN A 403 -17.73 -0.05 21.22
C ASN A 403 -16.65 0.90 21.78
N LEU A 404 -17.05 1.77 22.71
CA LEU A 404 -16.16 2.73 23.38
C LEU A 404 -15.80 2.29 24.82
N SER A 405 -16.55 1.34 25.41
CA SER A 405 -16.42 0.96 26.82
C SER A 405 -15.59 -0.31 27.05
N GLY A 406 -15.21 -1.05 26.00
CA GLY A 406 -14.35 -2.25 26.15
C GLY A 406 -15.06 -3.50 26.68
N THR A 407 -16.38 -3.52 26.70
CA THR A 407 -17.18 -4.68 27.17
C THR A 407 -17.66 -5.55 26.01
N ARG A 408 -16.72 -6.12 25.23
CA ARG A 408 -16.94 -7.26 24.32
C ARG A 408 -15.66 -8.02 24.09
#